data_ef8ccc6f71b598fff85ef1e5960bdf04
#
_entry.id   ef8ccc6f71b598fff85ef1e5960bdf04
#
_cell.length_a   1.000
_cell.length_b   1.000
_cell.length_c   1.000
_cell.angle_alpha   90.00
_cell.angle_beta   90.00
_cell.angle_gamma   90.00
#
_symmetry.space_group_name_H-M   'P 1'
#
loop_
_entity.id
_entity.type
_entity.pdbx_description
1 polymer ?
#
loop_
_entity_poly.entity_id
_entity_poly.type
_entity_poly.pdbx_seq_one_letter_code
_entity_poly.pdbx_strand_id
1 'polypeptide(L)'
;MKTIFKKRTTKVKQLADFISNDISMGKYKPGDGLPSINDLVRDYKVSRDTAFKALADLKERDLIDSNPGKGYYVVNRHKNILLLLDEYSPFKDVLYNSIVSNLPSQYKVDLWFHQYKESLFNKILRESIGRYNTYVVMNFDNEKFSDYLYRIDSSRLLLLDFGKFDKKDYSYICQDFDEAFYAALEKLDDKLKRYRKVVLFYPKGLKHPRSVCDYLHQYCEAHNLEDEVYERKVADYEIKPDEVYIAFRQTEVVEIIK
;
A
#
# COMPACT_ATOMS: atom_id res chain seq x y z
N MET A 1 -34.04 -2.92 -6.68
CA MET A 1 -33.80 -4.26 -6.11
C MET A 1 -32.29 -4.47 -6.03
N LYS A 2 -31.67 -4.36 -4.84
CA LYS A 2 -30.20 -4.42 -4.70
C LYS A 2 -29.80 -5.87 -4.41
N THR A 3 -29.31 -6.61 -5.43
CA THR A 3 -28.68 -7.92 -5.22
C THR A 3 -27.19 -7.69 -5.00
N ILE A 4 -26.75 -7.62 -3.73
CA ILE A 4 -25.35 -7.34 -3.34
C ILE A 4 -24.54 -8.61 -3.04
N PHE A 5 -25.17 -9.79 -3.06
CA PHE A 5 -24.54 -11.02 -2.57
C PHE A 5 -23.81 -11.80 -3.68
N LYS A 6 -22.51 -12.05 -3.49
CA LYS A 6 -21.64 -12.86 -4.35
C LYS A 6 -21.28 -14.18 -3.67
N LYS A 7 -21.06 -15.26 -4.45
CA LYS A 7 -20.87 -16.66 -3.98
C LYS A 7 -19.65 -16.95 -3.07
N ARG A 8 -18.73 -15.99 -2.81
CA ARG A 8 -17.44 -16.25 -2.13
C ARG A 8 -17.33 -15.79 -0.68
N THR A 9 -18.33 -15.11 -0.12
CA THR A 9 -18.32 -14.63 1.28
C THR A 9 -19.69 -14.83 1.90
N THR A 10 -19.76 -14.93 3.24
CA THR A 10 -21.04 -15.11 3.94
C THR A 10 -21.94 -13.89 3.76
N LYS A 11 -23.26 -14.08 3.73
CA LYS A 11 -24.23 -12.98 3.65
C LYS A 11 -24.09 -12.00 4.82
N VAL A 12 -23.71 -12.49 5.99
CA VAL A 12 -23.42 -11.66 7.18
C VAL A 12 -22.31 -10.66 6.86
N LYS A 13 -21.14 -11.15 6.40
CA LYS A 13 -20.02 -10.29 6.08
C LYS A 13 -20.33 -9.30 4.96
N GLN A 14 -21.01 -9.75 3.91
CA GLN A 14 -21.39 -8.89 2.79
C GLN A 14 -22.33 -7.76 3.23
N LEU A 15 -23.30 -8.04 4.09
CA LEU A 15 -24.23 -7.02 4.62
C LEU A 15 -23.48 -6.04 5.54
N ALA A 16 -22.62 -6.53 6.43
CA ALA A 16 -21.82 -5.69 7.31
C ALA A 16 -20.90 -4.78 6.50
N ASP A 17 -20.18 -5.32 5.50
CA ASP A 17 -19.28 -4.54 4.64
C ASP A 17 -20.05 -3.51 3.80
N PHE A 18 -21.26 -3.81 3.36
CA PHE A 18 -22.12 -2.87 2.66
C PHE A 18 -22.52 -1.68 3.55
N ILE A 19 -23.01 -1.95 4.78
CA ILE A 19 -23.40 -0.89 5.72
C ILE A 19 -22.16 -0.08 6.15
N SER A 20 -21.03 -0.73 6.42
CA SER A 20 -19.76 -0.07 6.71
C SER A 20 -19.34 0.88 5.59
N ASN A 21 -19.53 0.47 4.32
CA ASN A 21 -19.27 1.33 3.18
C ASN A 21 -20.22 2.53 3.13
N ASP A 22 -21.52 2.32 3.35
CA ASP A 22 -22.51 3.40 3.43
C ASP A 22 -22.16 4.43 4.53
N ILE A 23 -21.68 3.98 5.70
CA ILE A 23 -21.18 4.84 6.80
C ILE A 23 -19.94 5.63 6.34
N SER A 24 -18.98 4.94 5.73
CA SER A 24 -17.72 5.54 5.27
C SER A 24 -17.93 6.58 4.17
N MET A 25 -18.90 6.35 3.29
CA MET A 25 -19.30 7.28 2.22
C MET A 25 -20.14 8.46 2.75
N GLY A 26 -20.37 8.54 4.07
CA GLY A 26 -21.12 9.62 4.69
C GLY A 26 -22.64 9.58 4.49
N LYS A 27 -23.17 8.46 4.01
CA LYS A 27 -24.63 8.26 3.90
C LYS A 27 -25.29 8.21 5.28
N TYR A 28 -24.60 7.63 6.25
CA TYR A 28 -24.93 7.70 7.67
C TYR A 28 -23.81 8.44 8.39
N LYS A 29 -24.14 9.58 9.01
CA LYS A 29 -23.19 10.40 9.77
C LYS A 29 -23.10 9.89 11.22
N PRO A 30 -22.03 10.21 11.97
CA PRO A 30 -21.99 9.98 13.41
C PRO A 30 -23.23 10.53 14.13
N GLY A 31 -23.87 9.68 14.92
CA GLY A 31 -25.14 9.97 15.61
C GLY A 31 -26.39 9.55 14.83
N ASP A 32 -26.32 9.29 13.54
CA ASP A 32 -27.47 8.86 12.75
C ASP A 32 -27.91 7.45 13.14
N GLY A 33 -29.22 7.25 13.20
CA GLY A 33 -29.83 5.92 13.35
C GLY A 33 -29.67 5.08 12.10
N LEU A 34 -29.35 3.82 12.27
CA LEU A 34 -29.33 2.83 11.18
C LEU A 34 -30.74 2.22 10.98
N PRO A 35 -31.02 1.65 9.79
CA PRO A 35 -32.22 0.87 9.54
C PRO A 35 -32.40 -0.23 10.60
N SER A 36 -33.63 -0.47 11.01
CA SER A 36 -33.93 -1.54 11.95
C SER A 36 -33.61 -2.93 11.35
N ILE A 37 -33.49 -3.95 12.21
CA ILE A 37 -33.31 -5.33 11.75
C ILE A 37 -34.41 -5.71 10.75
N ASN A 38 -35.68 -5.29 11.00
CA ASN A 38 -36.78 -5.59 10.10
C ASN A 38 -36.64 -4.90 8.74
N ASP A 39 -36.16 -3.65 8.73
CA ASP A 39 -35.87 -2.93 7.48
C ASP A 39 -34.76 -3.60 6.70
N LEU A 40 -33.66 -4.01 7.37
CA LEU A 40 -32.55 -4.74 6.74
C LEU A 40 -33.02 -6.08 6.14
N VAL A 41 -33.88 -6.82 6.84
CA VAL A 41 -34.47 -8.07 6.36
C VAL A 41 -35.27 -7.82 5.08
N ARG A 42 -36.15 -6.80 5.10
CA ARG A 42 -36.99 -6.44 3.97
C ARG A 42 -36.16 -5.97 2.74
N ASP A 43 -35.22 -5.04 3.00
CA ASP A 43 -34.54 -4.33 1.91
C ASP A 43 -33.42 -5.17 1.27
N TYR A 44 -32.74 -6.02 2.05
CA TYR A 44 -31.66 -6.88 1.58
C TYR A 44 -32.04 -8.36 1.40
N LYS A 45 -33.29 -8.75 1.72
CA LYS A 45 -33.78 -10.14 1.62
C LYS A 45 -32.87 -11.14 2.33
N VAL A 46 -32.50 -10.83 3.55
CA VAL A 46 -31.70 -11.69 4.45
C VAL A 46 -32.56 -12.21 5.59
N SER A 47 -32.10 -13.23 6.28
CA SER A 47 -32.75 -13.66 7.53
C SER A 47 -32.52 -12.66 8.65
N ARG A 48 -33.43 -12.64 9.66
CA ARG A 48 -33.28 -11.81 10.86
C ARG A 48 -31.95 -12.10 11.58
N ASP A 49 -31.52 -13.35 11.65
CA ASP A 49 -30.24 -13.77 12.22
C ASP A 49 -29.05 -13.20 11.42
N THR A 50 -29.13 -13.21 10.09
CA THR A 50 -28.11 -12.59 9.24
C THR A 50 -27.99 -11.09 9.48
N ALA A 51 -29.11 -10.37 9.56
CA ALA A 51 -29.12 -8.94 9.84
C ALA A 51 -28.57 -8.63 11.24
N PHE A 52 -28.98 -9.40 12.25
CA PHE A 52 -28.49 -9.25 13.62
C PHE A 52 -26.96 -9.48 13.72
N LYS A 53 -26.45 -10.57 13.13
CA LYS A 53 -25.01 -10.87 13.11
C LYS A 53 -24.20 -9.83 12.33
N ALA A 54 -24.74 -9.25 11.26
CA ALA A 54 -24.07 -8.16 10.54
C ALA A 54 -23.98 -6.88 11.38
N LEU A 55 -25.01 -6.53 12.13
CA LEU A 55 -24.99 -5.39 13.05
C LEU A 55 -24.08 -5.67 14.27
N ALA A 56 -24.04 -6.91 14.77
CA ALA A 56 -23.11 -7.30 15.83
C ALA A 56 -21.63 -7.17 15.36
N ASP A 57 -21.32 -7.60 14.14
CA ASP A 57 -19.98 -7.45 13.52
C ASP A 57 -19.60 -5.96 13.37
N LEU A 58 -20.54 -5.09 12.96
CA LEU A 58 -20.30 -3.64 12.89
C LEU A 58 -20.08 -3.01 14.27
N LYS A 59 -20.76 -3.50 15.30
CA LYS A 59 -20.57 -3.07 16.68
C LYS A 59 -19.21 -3.53 17.24
N GLU A 60 -18.80 -4.75 16.95
CA GLU A 60 -17.46 -5.26 17.28
C GLU A 60 -16.34 -4.46 16.61
N ARG A 61 -16.61 -3.93 15.41
CA ARG A 61 -15.70 -3.01 14.70
C ARG A 61 -15.76 -1.56 15.21
N ASP A 62 -16.49 -1.24 16.26
CA ASP A 62 -16.70 0.12 16.80
C ASP A 62 -17.27 1.13 15.79
N LEU A 63 -17.97 0.67 14.75
CA LEU A 63 -18.60 1.53 13.75
C LEU A 63 -19.99 2.00 14.19
N ILE A 64 -20.67 1.19 14.99
CA ILE A 64 -22.02 1.45 15.49
C ILE A 64 -22.13 1.06 16.96
N ASP A 65 -23.14 1.60 17.63
CA ASP A 65 -23.56 1.14 18.96
C ASP A 65 -25.09 1.02 18.98
N SER A 66 -25.65 0.51 20.07
CA SER A 66 -27.08 0.30 20.21
C SER A 66 -27.61 0.91 21.50
N ASN A 67 -28.76 1.59 21.42
CA ASN A 67 -29.51 2.02 22.58
C ASN A 67 -30.78 1.17 22.74
N PRO A 68 -31.03 0.61 23.91
CA PRO A 68 -32.29 -0.10 24.18
C PRO A 68 -33.50 0.75 23.77
N GLY A 69 -34.41 0.21 22.96
CA GLY A 69 -35.59 0.89 22.47
C GLY A 69 -35.40 1.91 21.34
N LYS A 70 -34.17 2.34 21.04
CA LYS A 70 -33.87 3.29 19.95
C LYS A 70 -33.20 2.65 18.74
N GLY A 71 -32.68 1.41 18.85
CA GLY A 71 -32.01 0.70 17.78
C GLY A 71 -30.49 0.99 17.70
N TYR A 72 -29.94 0.81 16.51
CA TYR A 72 -28.53 1.00 16.24
C TYR A 72 -28.26 2.39 15.67
N TYR A 73 -27.09 2.97 16.03
CA TYR A 73 -26.66 4.28 15.55
C TYR A 73 -25.15 4.30 15.27
N VAL A 74 -24.73 5.18 14.36
CA VAL A 74 -23.32 5.34 14.00
C VAL A 74 -22.57 6.06 15.14
N VAL A 75 -21.45 5.51 15.57
CA VAL A 75 -20.59 6.12 16.58
C VAL A 75 -19.45 6.91 15.97
N ASN A 76 -19.10 8.03 16.55
CA ASN A 76 -17.94 8.83 16.16
C ASN A 76 -16.70 8.33 16.92
N ARG A 77 -16.37 7.04 16.73
CA ARG A 77 -15.14 6.51 17.27
C ARG A 77 -14.08 6.48 16.14
N HIS A 78 -12.94 6.02 16.31
CA HIS A 78 -11.78 6.18 15.45
C HIS A 78 -12.02 5.98 13.94
N LYS A 79 -11.35 6.78 13.11
CA LYS A 79 -11.21 6.53 11.67
C LYS A 79 -10.05 5.57 11.47
N ASN A 80 -10.33 4.36 11.04
CA ASN A 80 -9.33 3.33 10.84
C ASN A 80 -8.68 3.46 9.46
N ILE A 81 -7.36 3.45 9.43
CA ILE A 81 -6.52 3.44 8.21
C ILE A 81 -5.82 2.10 8.14
N LEU A 82 -5.95 1.41 7.01
CA LEU A 82 -5.03 0.33 6.67
C LEU A 82 -3.81 0.93 6.00
N LEU A 83 -2.63 0.72 6.56
CA LEU A 83 -1.35 0.99 5.92
C LEU A 83 -0.70 -0.35 5.55
N LEU A 84 -0.74 -0.69 4.26
CA LEU A 84 -0.19 -1.92 3.72
C LEU A 84 1.09 -1.61 2.94
N LEU A 85 2.21 -1.98 3.50
CA LEU A 85 3.54 -1.75 2.94
C LEU A 85 4.15 -3.06 2.38
N ASP A 86 5.21 -2.93 1.63
CA ASP A 86 5.94 -4.03 1.02
C ASP A 86 6.72 -4.85 2.07
N GLU A 87 7.84 -4.36 2.54
CA GLU A 87 8.66 -4.98 3.58
C GLU A 87 9.13 -3.94 4.61
N TYR A 88 9.55 -4.41 5.78
CA TYR A 88 10.12 -3.52 6.79
C TYR A 88 11.49 -3.00 6.35
N SER A 89 11.70 -1.71 6.51
CA SER A 89 13.00 -1.05 6.35
C SER A 89 13.06 0.22 7.23
N PRO A 90 14.25 0.76 7.51
CA PRO A 90 14.37 2.04 8.22
C PRO A 90 13.59 3.19 7.55
N PHE A 91 13.51 3.20 6.23
CA PHE A 91 12.69 4.16 5.49
C PHE A 91 11.19 4.00 5.81
N LYS A 92 10.70 2.75 5.88
CA LYS A 92 9.29 2.47 6.19
C LYS A 92 8.94 2.82 7.64
N ASP A 93 9.90 2.70 8.55
CA ASP A 93 9.74 3.14 9.93
C ASP A 93 9.57 4.67 10.00
N VAL A 94 10.42 5.42 9.30
CA VAL A 94 10.30 6.88 9.19
C VAL A 94 8.97 7.27 8.55
N LEU A 95 8.56 6.59 7.46
CA LEU A 95 7.29 6.82 6.77
C LEU A 95 6.10 6.60 7.71
N TYR A 96 6.06 5.47 8.42
CA TYR A 96 5.02 5.15 9.39
C TYR A 96 4.93 6.20 10.50
N ASN A 97 6.05 6.54 11.13
CA ASN A 97 6.10 7.51 12.21
C ASN A 97 5.69 8.91 11.73
N SER A 98 6.07 9.29 10.51
CA SER A 98 5.65 10.56 9.89
C SER A 98 4.13 10.58 9.65
N ILE A 99 3.55 9.50 9.14
CA ILE A 99 2.10 9.39 8.96
C ILE A 99 1.39 9.53 10.31
N VAL A 100 1.76 8.70 11.29
CA VAL A 100 1.07 8.63 12.58
C VAL A 100 1.16 9.94 13.36
N SER A 101 2.33 10.59 13.37
CA SER A 101 2.53 11.85 14.11
C SER A 101 1.79 13.05 13.51
N ASN A 102 1.44 12.99 12.22
CA ASN A 102 0.69 14.06 11.55
C ASN A 102 -0.82 13.79 11.47
N LEU A 103 -1.29 12.64 11.92
CA LEU A 103 -2.71 12.33 11.95
C LEU A 103 -3.37 12.85 13.24
N PRO A 104 -4.60 13.41 13.15
CA PRO A 104 -5.39 13.72 14.33
C PRO A 104 -5.68 12.48 15.19
N SER A 105 -5.86 12.67 16.51
CA SER A 105 -6.00 11.58 17.49
C SER A 105 -7.17 10.62 17.26
N GLN A 106 -8.17 11.02 16.47
CA GLN A 106 -9.29 10.15 16.07
C GLN A 106 -8.93 9.12 15.00
N TYR A 107 -7.73 9.15 14.44
CA TYR A 107 -7.28 8.17 13.47
C TYR A 107 -6.50 7.05 14.15
N LYS A 108 -6.75 5.82 13.73
CA LYS A 108 -5.99 4.64 14.11
C LYS A 108 -5.39 4.02 12.86
N VAL A 109 -4.10 3.73 12.88
CA VAL A 109 -3.38 3.12 11.76
C VAL A 109 -3.04 1.68 12.10
N ASP A 110 -3.54 0.74 11.31
CA ASP A 110 -3.15 -0.66 11.37
C ASP A 110 -2.12 -0.91 10.26
N LEU A 111 -0.89 -1.27 10.65
CA LEU A 111 0.23 -1.50 9.75
C LEU A 111 0.38 -2.98 9.42
N TRP A 112 0.47 -3.31 8.13
CA TRP A 112 0.70 -4.64 7.62
C TRP A 112 1.80 -4.65 6.55
N PHE A 113 2.50 -5.79 6.41
CA PHE A 113 3.53 -6.01 5.40
C PHE A 113 3.18 -7.22 4.55
N HIS A 114 3.25 -7.08 3.21
CA HIS A 114 2.98 -8.18 2.28
C HIS A 114 4.24 -8.88 1.77
N GLN A 115 5.43 -8.33 2.04
CA GLN A 115 6.73 -8.94 1.71
C GLN A 115 6.85 -9.34 0.24
N TYR A 116 6.36 -8.52 -0.66
CA TYR A 116 6.29 -8.78 -2.12
C TYR A 116 5.59 -10.09 -2.50
N LYS A 117 4.77 -10.67 -1.59
CA LYS A 117 4.02 -11.89 -1.86
C LYS A 117 2.60 -11.56 -2.28
N GLU A 118 2.27 -11.78 -3.56
CA GLU A 118 0.93 -11.53 -4.11
C GLU A 118 -0.17 -12.25 -3.31
N SER A 119 0.06 -13.49 -2.91
CA SER A 119 -0.92 -14.26 -2.13
C SER A 119 -1.24 -13.63 -0.78
N LEU A 120 -0.21 -13.11 -0.08
CA LEU A 120 -0.37 -12.42 1.20
C LEU A 120 -1.03 -11.06 1.01
N PHE A 121 -0.61 -10.27 0.01
CA PHE A 121 -1.22 -9.01 -0.37
C PHE A 121 -2.72 -9.18 -0.61
N ASN A 122 -3.09 -10.10 -1.48
CA ASN A 122 -4.49 -10.40 -1.81
C ASN A 122 -5.29 -10.91 -0.61
N LYS A 123 -4.67 -11.71 0.29
CA LYS A 123 -5.28 -12.17 1.53
C LYS A 123 -5.60 -11.00 2.45
N ILE A 124 -4.61 -10.12 2.71
CA ILE A 124 -4.79 -8.96 3.58
C ILE A 124 -5.90 -8.05 3.03
N LEU A 125 -5.86 -7.69 1.73
CA LEU A 125 -6.90 -6.84 1.14
C LEU A 125 -8.27 -7.48 1.22
N ARG A 126 -8.41 -8.77 0.87
CA ARG A 126 -9.69 -9.49 0.95
C ARG A 126 -10.30 -9.46 2.34
N GLU A 127 -9.47 -9.59 3.38
CA GLU A 127 -9.92 -9.59 4.77
C GLU A 127 -10.15 -8.18 5.32
N SER A 128 -9.59 -7.16 4.67
CA SER A 128 -9.65 -5.76 5.10
C SER A 128 -10.74 -4.94 4.42
N ILE A 129 -11.22 -5.33 3.24
CA ILE A 129 -12.27 -4.58 2.52
C ILE A 129 -13.50 -4.40 3.40
N GLY A 130 -13.98 -3.15 3.52
CA GLY A 130 -15.12 -2.77 4.34
C GLY A 130 -14.81 -2.54 5.83
N ARG A 131 -13.56 -2.75 6.28
CA ARG A 131 -13.15 -2.59 7.69
C ARG A 131 -12.44 -1.26 7.97
N TYR A 132 -11.92 -0.60 6.96
CA TYR A 132 -11.15 0.63 7.09
C TYR A 132 -11.84 1.79 6.36
N ASN A 133 -11.67 2.99 6.89
CA ASN A 133 -12.13 4.23 6.25
C ASN A 133 -11.22 4.62 5.08
N THR A 134 -9.93 4.38 5.22
CA THR A 134 -8.90 4.70 4.22
C THR A 134 -7.93 3.53 4.08
N TYR A 135 -7.48 3.32 2.87
CA TYR A 135 -6.48 2.32 2.51
C TYR A 135 -5.29 3.04 1.90
N VAL A 136 -4.12 2.87 2.50
CA VAL A 136 -2.83 3.38 2.00
C VAL A 136 -2.01 2.16 1.66
N VAL A 137 -1.72 1.95 0.38
CA VAL A 137 -1.24 0.65 -0.12
C VAL A 137 -0.01 0.82 -0.99
N MET A 138 1.09 0.15 -0.62
CA MET A 138 2.21 -0.11 -1.52
C MET A 138 1.94 -1.37 -2.34
N ASN A 139 2.33 -1.36 -3.61
CA ASN A 139 2.12 -2.50 -4.49
C ASN A 139 3.11 -3.64 -4.19
N PHE A 140 2.71 -4.86 -4.52
CA PHE A 140 3.55 -6.06 -4.45
C PHE A 140 4.37 -6.27 -5.73
N ASP A 141 3.97 -5.62 -6.82
CA ASP A 141 4.60 -5.69 -8.13
C ASP A 141 4.41 -4.37 -8.89
N ASN A 142 5.45 -3.87 -9.53
CA ASN A 142 5.41 -2.58 -10.23
C ASN A 142 4.58 -2.61 -11.53
N GLU A 143 4.28 -3.78 -12.06
CA GLU A 143 3.61 -3.96 -13.36
C GLU A 143 2.20 -4.55 -13.23
N LYS A 144 1.80 -4.99 -12.03
CA LYS A 144 0.54 -5.68 -11.82
C LYS A 144 -0.34 -5.01 -10.80
N PHE A 145 -1.53 -4.61 -11.23
CA PHE A 145 -2.57 -4.09 -10.36
C PHE A 145 -3.48 -5.22 -9.86
N SER A 146 -3.64 -5.36 -8.54
CA SER A 146 -4.48 -6.41 -7.96
C SER A 146 -5.96 -6.15 -8.16
N ASP A 147 -6.71 -7.18 -8.59
CA ASP A 147 -8.18 -7.13 -8.70
C ASP A 147 -8.90 -6.76 -7.39
N TYR A 148 -8.25 -6.95 -6.24
CA TYR A 148 -8.82 -6.56 -4.95
C TYR A 148 -8.83 -5.05 -4.75
N LEU A 149 -7.91 -4.30 -5.36
CA LEU A 149 -7.87 -2.83 -5.29
C LEU A 149 -9.09 -2.22 -6.00
N TYR A 150 -9.55 -2.80 -7.12
CA TYR A 150 -10.77 -2.35 -7.81
C TYR A 150 -12.05 -2.49 -6.98
N ARG A 151 -12.01 -3.21 -5.86
CA ARG A 151 -13.15 -3.35 -4.94
C ARG A 151 -13.19 -2.28 -3.86
N ILE A 152 -12.13 -1.50 -3.75
CA ILE A 152 -12.03 -0.37 -2.83
C ILE A 152 -12.46 0.88 -3.62
N ASP A 153 -13.29 1.71 -3.04
CA ASP A 153 -13.65 3.00 -3.64
C ASP A 153 -12.38 3.85 -3.80
N SER A 154 -12.18 4.43 -5.00
CA SER A 154 -10.96 5.19 -5.32
C SER A 154 -10.76 6.40 -4.41
N SER A 155 -11.86 7.01 -3.90
CA SER A 155 -11.79 8.11 -2.95
C SER A 155 -11.24 7.73 -1.57
N ARG A 156 -11.13 6.43 -1.28
CA ARG A 156 -10.64 5.86 -0.03
C ARG A 156 -9.30 5.15 -0.20
N LEU A 157 -8.74 5.13 -1.41
CA LEU A 157 -7.52 4.42 -1.74
C LEU A 157 -6.42 5.41 -2.13
N LEU A 158 -5.32 5.39 -1.38
CA LEU A 158 -4.08 6.07 -1.70
C LEU A 158 -3.04 5.01 -2.10
N LEU A 159 -2.55 5.08 -3.32
CA LEU A 159 -1.50 4.22 -3.82
C LEU A 159 -0.13 4.81 -3.49
N LEU A 160 0.76 4.02 -2.90
CA LEU A 160 2.15 4.39 -2.62
C LEU A 160 3.09 3.60 -3.52
N ASP A 161 4.03 4.29 -4.15
CA ASP A 161 5.09 3.69 -4.97
C ASP A 161 4.60 2.64 -5.98
N PHE A 162 3.43 2.87 -6.53
CA PHE A 162 2.97 2.11 -7.69
C PHE A 162 3.71 2.61 -8.93
N GLY A 163 4.40 1.74 -9.62
CA GLY A 163 5.20 2.04 -10.81
C GLY A 163 4.53 2.90 -11.88
N LYS A 164 5.06 2.93 -13.09
CA LYS A 164 4.60 3.80 -14.21
C LYS A 164 3.34 3.32 -14.94
N PHE A 165 2.41 2.60 -14.32
CA PHE A 165 1.16 2.25 -15.00
C PHE A 165 0.08 3.34 -14.84
N ASP A 166 -0.93 3.30 -15.71
CA ASP A 166 -2.04 4.24 -15.68
C ASP A 166 -2.81 4.12 -14.36
N LYS A 167 -2.71 5.18 -13.54
CA LYS A 167 -3.39 5.32 -12.24
C LYS A 167 -4.59 6.24 -12.34
N LYS A 168 -5.18 6.34 -13.51
CA LYS A 168 -6.35 7.16 -13.76
C LYS A 168 -7.41 6.91 -12.69
N ASP A 169 -7.94 7.98 -12.16
CA ASP A 169 -8.97 7.99 -11.11
C ASP A 169 -8.51 7.57 -9.70
N TYR A 170 -7.22 7.31 -9.47
CA TYR A 170 -6.67 7.03 -8.14
C TYR A 170 -5.77 8.14 -7.63
N SER A 171 -5.86 8.44 -6.32
CA SER A 171 -4.85 9.24 -5.64
C SER A 171 -3.58 8.42 -5.45
N TYR A 172 -2.41 8.99 -5.78
CA TYR A 172 -1.14 8.28 -5.61
C TYR A 172 0.00 9.21 -5.20
N ILE A 173 0.99 8.63 -4.55
CA ILE A 173 2.29 9.23 -4.24
C ILE A 173 3.34 8.23 -4.71
N CYS A 174 4.25 8.66 -5.57
CA CYS A 174 5.37 7.86 -6.05
C CYS A 174 6.67 8.58 -5.77
N GLN A 175 7.72 7.84 -5.44
CA GLN A 175 9.07 8.34 -5.48
C GLN A 175 9.45 8.59 -6.94
N ASP A 176 10.17 9.66 -7.19
CA ASP A 176 10.85 9.89 -8.45
C ASP A 176 12.18 9.13 -8.42
N PHE A 177 12.16 7.94 -9.01
CA PHE A 177 13.35 7.10 -9.10
C PHE A 177 14.25 7.44 -10.29
N ASP A 178 13.75 8.19 -11.26
CA ASP A 178 14.39 8.44 -12.54
C ASP A 178 15.24 9.70 -12.48
N GLU A 179 14.60 10.86 -12.54
CA GLU A 179 15.29 12.16 -12.54
C GLU A 179 16.05 12.40 -11.24
N ALA A 180 15.49 11.97 -10.10
CA ALA A 180 16.16 12.09 -8.81
C ALA A 180 17.44 11.23 -8.74
N PHE A 181 17.46 10.04 -9.37
CA PHE A 181 18.65 9.21 -9.45
C PHE A 181 19.73 9.90 -10.31
N TYR A 182 19.37 10.38 -11.50
CA TYR A 182 20.30 11.12 -12.36
C TYR A 182 20.86 12.36 -11.65
N ALA A 183 20.00 13.15 -11.02
CA ALA A 183 20.41 14.33 -10.26
C ALA A 183 21.33 13.99 -9.06
N ALA A 184 21.17 12.80 -8.48
CA ALA A 184 22.08 12.32 -7.42
C ALA A 184 23.47 11.96 -7.99
N LEU A 185 23.54 11.36 -9.17
CA LEU A 185 24.81 11.11 -9.87
C LEU A 185 25.53 12.42 -10.20
N GLU A 186 24.80 13.41 -10.73
CA GLU A 186 25.35 14.75 -11.02
C GLU A 186 25.95 15.42 -9.76
N LYS A 187 25.28 15.32 -8.61
CA LYS A 187 25.78 15.84 -7.33
C LYS A 187 27.05 15.12 -6.84
N LEU A 188 27.28 13.91 -7.29
CA LEU A 188 28.43 13.09 -6.95
C LEU A 188 29.54 13.13 -8.03
N ASP A 189 29.35 13.89 -9.09
CA ASP A 189 30.22 13.93 -10.27
C ASP A 189 31.70 14.05 -9.94
N ASP A 190 32.08 15.01 -9.08
CA ASP A 190 33.49 15.19 -8.64
C ASP A 190 34.10 13.95 -7.97
N LYS A 191 33.26 13.07 -7.40
CA LYS A 191 33.70 11.81 -6.81
C LYS A 191 33.74 10.70 -7.83
N LEU A 192 32.70 10.58 -8.66
CA LEU A 192 32.55 9.51 -9.65
C LEU A 192 33.64 9.59 -10.72
N LYS A 193 34.02 10.76 -11.18
CA LYS A 193 35.11 11.00 -12.15
C LYS A 193 36.50 10.55 -11.71
N ARG A 194 36.68 10.22 -10.44
CA ARG A 194 37.94 9.67 -9.91
C ARG A 194 38.12 8.20 -10.23
N TYR A 195 37.09 7.54 -10.67
CA TYR A 195 37.05 6.13 -11.00
C TYR A 195 36.92 5.95 -12.51
N ARG A 196 37.42 4.85 -13.00
CA ARG A 196 37.32 4.47 -14.42
C ARG A 196 35.90 4.03 -14.78
N LYS A 197 35.23 3.34 -13.84
CA LYS A 197 33.97 2.65 -14.10
C LYS A 197 32.98 2.78 -12.94
N VAL A 198 31.72 2.95 -13.26
CA VAL A 198 30.60 2.90 -12.32
C VAL A 198 29.85 1.58 -12.47
N VAL A 199 29.77 0.81 -11.41
CA VAL A 199 29.08 -0.50 -11.39
C VAL A 199 27.82 -0.40 -10.56
N LEU A 200 26.67 -0.67 -11.18
CA LEU A 200 25.38 -0.73 -10.50
C LEU A 200 25.02 -2.19 -10.22
N PHE A 201 24.95 -2.56 -8.95
CA PHE A 201 24.42 -3.86 -8.56
C PHE A 201 22.90 -3.89 -8.66
N TYR A 202 22.42 -4.66 -9.66
CA TYR A 202 20.98 -4.80 -9.93
C TYR A 202 20.59 -6.28 -9.99
N PRO A 203 20.66 -7.03 -8.86
CA PRO A 203 20.41 -8.46 -8.86
C PRO A 203 18.99 -8.80 -9.29
N LYS A 204 18.81 -9.94 -9.94
CA LYS A 204 17.50 -10.45 -10.36
C LYS A 204 16.54 -10.48 -9.20
N GLY A 205 15.33 -9.93 -9.40
CA GLY A 205 14.29 -9.83 -8.37
C GLY A 205 14.39 -8.59 -7.48
N LEU A 206 15.32 -7.67 -7.75
CA LEU A 206 15.28 -6.35 -7.15
C LEU A 206 13.98 -5.64 -7.58
N LYS A 207 13.29 -5.05 -6.59
CA LYS A 207 11.99 -4.37 -6.81
C LYS A 207 12.14 -2.86 -7.04
N HIS A 208 13.34 -2.40 -7.30
CA HIS A 208 13.60 -1.04 -7.73
C HIS A 208 13.26 -0.88 -9.22
N PRO A 209 12.75 0.27 -9.70
CA PRO A 209 12.47 0.48 -11.12
C PRO A 209 13.72 0.30 -11.98
N ARG A 210 13.59 -0.44 -13.07
CA ARG A 210 14.72 -0.74 -13.97
C ARG A 210 15.23 0.48 -14.75
N SER A 211 14.41 1.52 -14.84
CA SER A 211 14.77 2.80 -15.47
C SER A 211 16.07 3.42 -14.93
N VAL A 212 16.44 3.13 -13.67
CA VAL A 212 17.73 3.60 -13.09
C VAL A 212 18.95 3.07 -13.87
N CYS A 213 18.84 1.92 -14.54
CA CYS A 213 19.91 1.38 -15.39
C CYS A 213 20.13 2.27 -16.62
N ASP A 214 19.03 2.74 -17.24
CA ASP A 214 19.07 3.62 -18.40
C ASP A 214 19.63 5.00 -18.02
N TYR A 215 19.25 5.53 -16.86
CA TYR A 215 19.77 6.80 -16.34
C TYR A 215 21.23 6.73 -15.92
N LEU A 216 21.69 5.58 -15.40
CA LEU A 216 23.13 5.36 -15.16
C LEU A 216 23.90 5.42 -16.47
N HIS A 217 23.45 4.67 -17.48
CA HIS A 217 24.09 4.65 -18.79
C HIS A 217 24.15 6.05 -19.40
N GLN A 218 23.03 6.77 -19.41
CA GLN A 218 22.95 8.16 -19.90
C GLN A 218 23.95 9.09 -19.17
N TYR A 219 24.05 8.98 -17.84
CA TYR A 219 25.01 9.76 -17.06
C TYR A 219 26.45 9.42 -17.45
N CYS A 220 26.80 8.13 -17.48
CA CYS A 220 28.16 7.70 -17.78
C CYS A 220 28.58 8.06 -19.20
N GLU A 221 27.69 7.93 -20.19
CA GLU A 221 27.92 8.39 -21.57
C GLU A 221 28.21 9.91 -21.62
N ALA A 222 27.39 10.72 -20.96
CA ALA A 222 27.56 12.18 -20.90
C ALA A 222 28.89 12.63 -20.26
N HIS A 223 29.44 11.83 -19.32
CA HIS A 223 30.64 12.15 -18.57
C HIS A 223 31.88 11.34 -18.99
N ASN A 224 31.80 10.56 -20.08
CA ASN A 224 32.87 9.68 -20.59
C ASN A 224 33.39 8.69 -19.54
N LEU A 225 32.50 8.10 -18.75
CA LEU A 225 32.76 7.03 -17.80
C LEU A 225 32.29 5.68 -18.37
N GLU A 226 32.98 4.61 -17.99
CA GLU A 226 32.47 3.26 -18.25
C GLU A 226 31.35 2.94 -17.24
N ASP A 227 30.32 2.20 -17.68
CA ASP A 227 29.27 1.69 -16.79
C ASP A 227 29.07 0.19 -16.94
N GLU A 228 28.57 -0.41 -15.87
CA GLU A 228 28.12 -1.80 -15.88
C GLU A 228 26.91 -1.99 -14.98
N VAL A 229 25.87 -2.66 -15.50
CA VAL A 229 24.75 -3.17 -14.68
C VAL A 229 25.01 -4.64 -14.38
N TYR A 230 25.36 -4.93 -13.12
CA TYR A 230 25.66 -6.29 -12.70
C TYR A 230 24.43 -6.96 -12.07
N GLU A 231 23.88 -7.97 -12.75
CA GLU A 231 22.59 -8.60 -12.40
C GLU A 231 22.71 -9.84 -11.51
N ARG A 232 23.90 -10.14 -11.00
CA ARG A 232 24.16 -11.29 -10.09
C ARG A 232 24.35 -10.80 -8.66
N LYS A 233 24.67 -11.73 -7.75
CA LYS A 233 24.99 -11.40 -6.36
C LYS A 233 26.33 -10.64 -6.27
N VAL A 234 26.41 -9.70 -5.35
CA VAL A 234 27.65 -8.93 -5.10
C VAL A 234 28.82 -9.87 -4.80
N ALA A 235 28.59 -10.92 -4.04
CA ALA A 235 29.61 -11.93 -3.70
C ALA A 235 30.25 -12.64 -4.93
N ASP A 236 29.62 -12.58 -6.11
CA ASP A 236 30.12 -13.16 -7.34
C ASP A 236 30.92 -12.14 -8.18
N TYR A 237 31.07 -10.89 -7.70
CA TYR A 237 31.78 -9.81 -8.37
C TYR A 237 33.16 -9.59 -7.75
N GLU A 238 34.20 -9.44 -8.59
CA GLU A 238 35.54 -9.08 -8.14
C GLU A 238 35.63 -7.55 -7.96
N ILE A 239 35.68 -7.10 -6.73
CA ILE A 239 35.79 -5.68 -6.36
C ILE A 239 37.17 -5.13 -6.77
N LYS A 240 37.19 -3.98 -7.48
CA LYS A 240 38.38 -3.33 -7.98
C LYS A 240 38.54 -1.92 -7.47
N PRO A 241 39.78 -1.45 -7.23
CA PRO A 241 40.02 -0.14 -6.64
C PRO A 241 39.76 1.03 -7.60
N ASP A 242 39.71 0.80 -8.90
CA ASP A 242 39.43 1.79 -9.95
C ASP A 242 37.95 1.85 -10.36
N GLU A 243 37.08 1.13 -9.63
CA GLU A 243 35.65 1.10 -9.84
C GLU A 243 34.89 1.68 -8.64
N VAL A 244 33.75 2.32 -8.90
CA VAL A 244 32.82 2.77 -7.87
C VAL A 244 31.52 2.01 -7.96
N TYR A 245 30.95 1.67 -6.82
CA TYR A 245 29.81 0.74 -6.73
C TYR A 245 28.57 1.43 -6.20
N ILE A 246 27.44 1.19 -6.87
CA ILE A 246 26.11 1.63 -6.46
C ILE A 246 25.29 0.40 -6.08
N ALA A 247 24.69 0.42 -4.90
CA ALA A 247 23.83 -0.65 -4.39
C ALA A 247 22.59 -0.09 -3.72
N PHE A 248 21.45 -0.79 -3.85
CA PHE A 248 20.17 -0.37 -3.27
C PHE A 248 19.88 -0.97 -1.90
N ARG A 249 20.57 -2.04 -1.52
CA ARG A 249 20.36 -2.75 -0.26
C ARG A 249 21.56 -2.61 0.65
N GLN A 250 21.30 -2.40 1.93
CA GLN A 250 22.38 -2.37 2.94
C GLN A 250 23.20 -3.67 2.99
N THR A 251 22.55 -4.83 2.75
CA THR A 251 23.24 -6.12 2.67
C THR A 251 24.27 -6.16 1.56
N GLU A 252 23.99 -5.57 0.41
CA GLU A 252 24.90 -5.46 -0.73
C GLU A 252 26.09 -4.55 -0.38
N VAL A 253 25.85 -3.42 0.29
CA VAL A 253 26.92 -2.51 0.76
C VAL A 253 27.86 -3.22 1.73
N VAL A 254 27.31 -4.03 2.66
CA VAL A 254 28.14 -4.80 3.61
C VAL A 254 28.99 -5.86 2.89
N GLU A 255 28.49 -6.46 1.82
CA GLU A 255 29.25 -7.42 1.00
C GLU A 255 30.37 -6.75 0.20
N ILE A 256 30.19 -5.51 -0.28
CA ILE A 256 31.20 -4.73 -1.00
C ILE A 256 32.36 -4.32 -0.08
N ILE A 257 32.09 -4.04 1.20
CA ILE A 257 33.09 -3.51 2.15
C ILE A 257 33.91 -4.65 2.80
N LYS A 258 33.45 -5.88 2.76
CA LYS A 258 34.17 -7.05 3.31
C LYS A 258 35.35 -7.46 2.44
#